data_e56434c2b6722d480c7667bf9e4e223d
#
_entry.id   e56434c2b6722d480c7667bf9e4e223d
#
_cell.length_a   1.000
_cell.length_b   1.000
_cell.length_c   1.000
_cell.angle_alpha   90.00
_cell.angle_beta   90.00
_cell.angle_gamma   90.00
#
_symmetry.space_group_name_H-M   'P 1'
#
loop_
_entity.id
_entity.type
_entity.pdbx_description
1 polymer ?
#
loop_
_entity_poly.entity_id
_entity_poly.type
_entity_poly.pdbx_seq_one_letter_code
_entity_poly.pdbx_strand_id
1 'polypeptide(L)' 'MSETHSKRKWIGTMELAAKLGVHPFSIPRLRKTKSGFPQPVKPFGKNLWSEDEVDRYVEKLLAAK' A
#
# COMPACT_ATOMS: atom_id res chain seq x y z
N MET A 1 -0.26 15.35 21.91
CA MET A 1 -0.05 15.52 21.13
C MET A 1 -0.65 15.19 19.94
N SER A 2 -0.69 15.86 19.19
CA SER A 2 -1.38 15.72 18.01
C SER A 2 -0.81 14.72 17.11
N GLU A 3 0.27 14.26 17.48
CA GLU A 3 0.84 13.36 16.65
C GLU A 3 0.13 12.14 16.50
N THR A 4 -0.85 11.87 17.23
CA THR A 4 -1.50 10.61 17.07
C THR A 4 -2.12 10.48 15.72
N HIS A 5 -2.69 11.53 15.16
CA HIS A 5 -3.26 11.32 13.89
C HIS A 5 -2.24 11.38 12.82
N SER A 6 -1.12 11.91 13.07
CA SER A 6 -0.14 11.94 12.04
C SER A 6 0.55 10.64 11.89
N LYS A 7 0.24 9.64 12.72
CA LYS A 7 0.85 8.41 12.52
C LYS A 7 0.35 7.75 11.30
N ARG A 8 -0.84 8.06 10.85
CA ARG A 8 -1.37 7.44 9.69
C ARG A 8 -0.77 8.10 8.48
N LYS A 9 0.02 7.40 7.76
CA LYS A 9 0.65 7.93 6.59
C LYS A 9 0.04 7.30 5.35
N TRP A 10 -0.28 8.13 4.37
CA TRP A 10 -0.86 7.66 3.13
C TRP A 10 0.17 7.76 2.02
N ILE A 11 0.25 6.74 1.19
CA ILE A 11 1.23 6.72 0.10
C ILE A 11 0.51 6.50 -1.21
N GLY A 12 1.08 7.01 -2.28
CA GLY A 12 0.51 6.88 -3.61
C GLY A 12 0.99 5.63 -4.31
N THR A 13 0.56 5.49 -5.56
CA THR A 13 0.88 4.31 -6.34
C THR A 13 2.38 4.15 -6.54
N MET A 14 3.08 5.24 -6.82
CA MET A 14 4.51 5.14 -7.08
C MET A 14 5.26 4.70 -5.85
N GLU A 15 4.90 5.25 -4.72
CA GLU A 15 5.56 4.87 -3.49
C GLU A 15 5.23 3.43 -3.10
N LEU A 16 4.00 3.03 -3.32
CA LEU A 16 3.61 1.65 -3.07
C LEU A 16 4.43 0.71 -3.92
N ALA A 17 4.57 1.03 -5.20
CA ALA A 17 5.33 0.18 -6.10
C ALA A 17 6.78 0.09 -5.67
N ALA A 18 7.35 1.19 -5.20
CA ALA A 18 8.73 1.18 -4.73
C ALA A 18 8.88 0.28 -3.51
N LYS A 19 7.92 0.33 -2.60
CA LYS A 19 7.98 -0.51 -1.41
C LYS A 19 7.87 -1.98 -1.77
N LEU A 20 7.10 -2.30 -2.80
CA LEU A 20 6.92 -3.68 -3.21
C LEU A 20 8.00 -4.15 -4.19
N GLY A 21 8.77 -3.24 -4.73
CA GLY A 21 9.79 -3.60 -5.68
C GLY A 21 9.24 -3.95 -7.05
N VAL A 22 8.10 -3.35 -7.44
CA VAL A 22 7.49 -3.65 -8.73
C VAL A 22 7.26 -2.34 -9.47
N HIS A 23 6.95 -2.45 -10.74
CA HIS A 23 6.65 -1.29 -11.55
C HIS A 23 5.27 -0.76 -11.18
N PRO A 24 5.06 0.56 -11.18
CA PRO A 24 3.74 1.11 -10.82
C PRO A 24 2.61 0.57 -11.68
N PHE A 25 2.86 0.28 -12.93
CA PHE A 25 1.83 -0.26 -13.81
C PHE A 25 1.37 -1.65 -13.39
N SER A 26 2.15 -2.32 -12.57
CA SER A 26 1.76 -3.65 -12.10
C SER A 26 0.74 -3.60 -10.98
N ILE A 27 0.58 -2.44 -10.35
CA ILE A 27 -0.29 -2.34 -9.19
C ILE A 27 -1.74 -2.72 -9.50
N PRO A 28 -2.35 -2.22 -10.59
CA PRO A 28 -3.75 -2.60 -10.85
C PRO A 28 -3.91 -4.10 -11.05
N ARG A 29 -2.94 -4.72 -11.68
CA ARG A 29 -3.00 -6.16 -11.89
C ARG A 29 -2.89 -6.90 -10.57
N LEU A 30 -1.96 -6.46 -9.72
CA LEU A 30 -1.77 -7.12 -8.43
C LEU A 30 -3.00 -6.99 -7.56
N ARG A 31 -3.69 -5.86 -7.65
CA ARG A 31 -4.92 -5.69 -6.88
C ARG A 31 -5.98 -6.69 -7.28
N LYS A 32 -5.99 -7.10 -8.54
CA LYS A 32 -6.97 -8.06 -9.00
C LYS A 32 -6.57 -9.48 -8.73
N THR A 33 -5.28 -9.78 -8.85
CA THR A 33 -4.86 -11.17 -8.81
C THR A 33 -4.38 -11.64 -7.45
N LYS A 34 -3.96 -10.72 -6.57
CA LYS A 34 -3.45 -11.14 -5.28
C LYS A 34 -4.48 -10.93 -4.20
N SER A 35 -4.90 -12.03 -3.61
CA SER A 35 -5.82 -11.96 -2.50
C SER A 35 -5.11 -11.36 -1.31
N GLY A 36 -5.76 -10.49 -0.59
CA GLY A 36 -5.13 -9.84 0.55
C GLY A 36 -4.29 -8.65 0.22
N PHE A 37 -4.20 -8.29 -1.05
CA PHE A 37 -3.47 -7.10 -1.43
C PHE A 37 -4.16 -5.87 -0.83
N PRO A 38 -3.43 -4.92 -0.27
CA PRO A 38 -4.07 -3.75 0.34
C PRO A 38 -4.88 -2.96 -0.68
N GLN A 39 -6.02 -2.47 -0.26
CA GLN A 39 -6.89 -1.74 -1.16
C GLN A 39 -6.72 -0.25 -0.96
N PRO A 40 -6.80 0.52 -2.01
CA PRO A 40 -6.63 1.96 -1.89
C PRO A 40 -7.90 2.64 -1.44
N VAL A 41 -7.74 3.86 -0.92
CA VAL A 41 -8.87 4.74 -0.68
C VAL A 41 -8.70 5.92 -1.60
N LYS A 42 -9.77 6.63 -1.88
CA LYS A 42 -9.72 7.75 -2.80
C LYS A 42 -10.34 9.00 -2.21
N PRO A 43 -9.73 9.56 -1.19
CA PRO A 43 -10.32 10.74 -0.57
C PRO A 43 -10.35 11.95 -1.50
N PHE A 44 -9.41 12.04 -2.42
CA PHE A 44 -9.36 13.17 -3.33
C PHE A 44 -9.27 12.73 -4.78
N GLY A 45 -9.86 11.61 -5.10
CA GLY A 45 -9.81 11.12 -6.48
C GLY A 45 -8.55 10.41 -6.86
N LYS A 46 -7.60 10.28 -5.92
CA LYS A 46 -6.37 9.55 -6.19
C LYS A 46 -6.32 8.32 -5.34
N ASN A 47 -5.66 7.30 -5.84
CA ASN A 47 -5.48 6.08 -5.06
C ASN A 47 -4.42 6.30 -4.01
N LEU A 48 -4.78 6.13 -2.76
CA LEU A 48 -3.85 6.23 -1.65
C LEU A 48 -3.97 4.99 -0.79
N TRP A 49 -2.84 4.54 -0.28
CA TRP A 49 -2.81 3.35 0.57
C TRP A 49 -2.29 3.73 1.95
N SER A 50 -2.78 3.04 2.97
CA SER A 50 -2.24 3.21 4.31
C SER A 50 -0.88 2.56 4.37
N GLU A 51 0.13 3.30 4.77
CA GLU A 51 1.48 2.76 4.84
C GLU A 51 1.54 1.57 5.80
N ASP A 52 0.79 1.64 6.90
CA ASP A 52 0.77 0.54 7.84
C ASP A 52 0.28 -0.75 7.21
N GLU A 53 -0.78 -0.66 6.41
CA GLU A 53 -1.30 -1.84 5.76
C GLU A 53 -0.33 -2.38 4.73
N VAL A 54 0.32 -1.49 4.02
CA VAL A 54 1.29 -1.91 3.03
C VAL A 54 2.47 -2.61 3.70
N ASP A 55 2.94 -2.05 4.79
CA ASP A 55 4.06 -2.66 5.50
C ASP A 55 3.70 -4.04 6.04
N ARG A 56 2.48 -4.18 6.53
CA ARG A 56 2.04 -5.49 7.00
C ARG A 56 1.98 -6.49 5.86
N TYR A 57 1.53 -6.04 4.71
CA TYR A 57 1.45 -6.92 3.56
C TYR A 57 2.84 -7.37 3.14
N VAL A 58 3.79 -6.44 3.13
CA VAL A 58 5.16 -6.79 2.76
C VAL A 58 5.74 -7.78 3.76
N GLU A 59 5.50 -7.56 5.03
CA GLU A 59 5.99 -8.47 6.03
C GLU A 59 5.41 -9.86 5.87
N LYS A 60 4.13 -9.92 5.51
CA LYS A 60 3.51 -11.20 5.30
C LYS A 60 4.12 -11.91 4.13
N LEU A 61 4.42 -11.21 3.06
CA LEU A 61 5.06 -11.82 1.91
C LEU A 61 6.42 -12.37 2.26
N LEU A 62 7.19 -11.63 3.05
CA LEU A 62 8.50 -12.08 3.45
C LEU A 62 8.41 -13.28 4.37
N ALA A 63 7.45 -13.27 5.25
CA ALA A 63 7.30 -14.36 6.19
C ALA A 63 6.78 -15.63 5.54
N ALA A 64 6.08 -15.48 4.44
CA ALA A 64 5.50 -16.63 3.78
C ALA A 64 6.54 -17.43 3.02
N LYS A 65 7.72 -16.93 2.88
CA LYS A 65 8.73 -17.69 2.21
C LYS A 65 9.25 -18.77 3.09
#